data_2a99435cded5bed214975c40e31c9874
#
_entry.id   2a99435cded5bed214975c40e31c9874
#
_cell.length_a   1.000
_cell.length_b   1.000
_cell.length_c   1.000
_cell.angle_alpha   90.00
_cell.angle_beta   90.00
_cell.angle_gamma   90.00
#
_symmetry.space_group_name_H-M   'P 1'
#
loop_
_entity.id
_entity.type
_entity.pdbx_description
1 polymer ?
#
loop_
_entity_poly.entity_id
_entity_poly.type
_entity_poly.pdbx_seq_one_letter_code
_entity_poly.pdbx_strand_id
1 'polypeptide(L)'
;MFILDSHCDTPSELIRGRDLSGGNDFGHVDFPKLKQGKVDGVFFALYIPAKLDKDPDLALQYAQKLLLATKESVSKLSENLIFATDSTSARKNKADGKVSIFLGLENGAPLSPENDWKKTLLDFYNEGVRYVTLCHTGNNEICDSCAQTDSRWNGLSPFGREVIAEMNRLGILVDVSHISDAAFYDVLECSTKPVVATHSCCRALADHPRNMTDDMIRALASKGGVIQINFYPVFLDSKFAKEMNESELMEKGEVLETEYIRDPLNPDKRKAWGEVLSQFDQMRRPSYKLIADHIDHVVSLVGVDHVGVGSDYDGIAVTPSGMEDISMMPRLFDELRSRGYSESDLEKVASGNFFRVLG
;
A
#
# COMPACT_ATOMS: atom_id res chain seq x y z
N MET A 1 -15.89 -0.83 15.74
CA MET A 1 -15.12 -1.07 14.50
C MET A 1 -13.68 -0.63 14.72
N PHE A 2 -12.70 -1.41 14.23
CA PHE A 2 -11.29 -1.04 14.14
C PHE A 2 -11.02 -0.64 12.69
N ILE A 3 -10.57 0.58 12.41
CA ILE A 3 -10.24 1.04 11.06
C ILE A 3 -8.74 0.87 10.83
N LEU A 4 -8.39 0.03 9.84
CA LEU A 4 -7.03 -0.26 9.40
C LEU A 4 -6.87 0.20 7.95
N ASP A 5 -5.82 0.95 7.65
CA ASP A 5 -5.33 1.15 6.30
C ASP A 5 -4.13 0.23 6.05
N SER A 6 -4.22 -0.64 5.06
CA SER A 6 -3.20 -1.67 4.84
C SER A 6 -1.97 -1.21 4.05
N HIS A 7 -1.94 0.04 3.57
CA HIS A 7 -0.80 0.55 2.80
C HIS A 7 -0.75 2.07 2.73
N CYS A 8 0.34 2.66 3.23
CA CYS A 8 0.69 4.07 3.08
C CYS A 8 2.20 4.24 2.92
N ASP A 9 2.64 5.12 2.03
CA ASP A 9 4.06 5.42 1.75
C ASP A 9 4.67 6.52 2.60
N THR A 10 4.05 6.81 3.72
CA THR A 10 4.48 7.84 4.68
C THR A 10 5.97 7.76 5.04
N PRO A 11 6.62 6.56 5.19
CA PRO A 11 8.06 6.49 5.44
C PRO A 11 8.93 7.23 4.42
N SER A 12 8.52 7.24 3.14
CA SER A 12 9.20 7.98 2.09
C SER A 12 9.19 9.48 2.33
N GLU A 13 8.12 10.00 2.89
CA GLU A 13 7.99 11.41 3.24
C GLU A 13 8.73 11.77 4.53
N LEU A 14 8.83 10.83 5.49
CA LEU A 14 9.61 11.06 6.72
C LEU A 14 11.09 11.31 6.44
N ILE A 15 11.69 10.56 5.51
CA ILE A 15 13.09 10.81 5.09
C ILE A 15 13.25 12.10 4.29
N ARG A 16 12.15 12.72 3.83
CA ARG A 16 12.08 14.02 3.13
C ARG A 16 11.74 15.17 4.07
N GLY A 17 11.68 14.92 5.39
CA GLY A 17 11.51 15.93 6.42
C GLY A 17 10.06 16.22 6.82
N ARG A 18 9.10 15.36 6.44
CA ARG A 18 7.74 15.46 6.96
C ARG A 18 7.70 15.12 8.45
N ASP A 19 6.84 15.79 9.20
CA ASP A 19 6.60 15.55 10.62
C ASP A 19 5.24 14.86 10.83
N LEU A 20 5.24 13.72 11.50
CA LEU A 20 4.01 13.02 11.87
C LEU A 20 3.17 13.77 12.91
N SER A 21 3.75 14.73 13.62
CA SER A 21 2.97 15.55 14.58
C SER A 21 1.99 16.52 13.92
N GLY A 22 2.10 16.70 12.59
CA GLY A 22 1.26 17.60 11.80
C GLY A 22 1.96 18.92 11.43
N GLY A 23 1.18 19.86 10.86
CA GLY A 23 1.71 21.15 10.42
C GLY A 23 2.49 21.10 9.11
N ASN A 24 2.27 20.07 8.29
CA ASN A 24 2.90 19.91 6.99
C ASN A 24 2.17 20.71 5.91
N ASP A 25 2.92 21.21 4.92
CA ASP A 25 2.36 21.98 3.79
C ASP A 25 1.45 21.13 2.90
N PHE A 26 1.77 19.84 2.77
CA PHE A 26 1.02 18.84 1.99
C PHE A 26 1.24 17.44 2.57
N GLY A 27 0.51 16.46 2.03
CA GLY A 27 0.58 15.05 2.37
C GLY A 27 -0.70 14.52 3.00
N HIS A 28 -0.79 13.21 3.04
CA HIS A 28 -2.06 12.54 3.32
C HIS A 28 -2.16 12.00 4.74
N VAL A 29 -1.02 11.68 5.38
CA VAL A 29 -0.98 11.01 6.68
C VAL A 29 -0.13 11.79 7.68
N ASP A 30 -0.74 12.15 8.81
CA ASP A 30 -0.11 12.62 10.04
C ASP A 30 -0.99 12.24 11.24
N PHE A 31 -0.50 12.42 12.46
CA PHE A 31 -1.25 12.01 13.66
C PHE A 31 -2.59 12.77 13.84
N PRO A 32 -2.68 14.10 13.65
CA PRO A 32 -3.95 14.82 13.67
C PRO A 32 -4.99 14.26 12.70
N LYS A 33 -4.56 13.92 11.46
CA LYS A 33 -5.43 13.34 10.43
C LYS A 33 -5.85 11.91 10.76
N LEU A 34 -4.94 11.06 11.27
CA LEU A 34 -5.27 9.72 11.77
C LEU A 34 -6.35 9.78 12.85
N LYS A 35 -6.19 10.69 13.79
CA LYS A 35 -7.17 10.91 14.88
C LYS A 35 -8.52 11.39 14.36
N GLN A 36 -8.53 12.37 13.45
CA GLN A 36 -9.76 12.88 12.82
C GLN A 36 -10.46 11.81 12.00
N GLY A 37 -9.69 11.00 11.26
CA GLY A 37 -10.16 9.85 10.45
C GLY A 37 -10.58 8.65 11.30
N LYS A 38 -10.43 8.70 12.62
CA LYS A 38 -10.69 7.56 13.53
C LYS A 38 -9.99 6.29 13.07
N VAL A 39 -8.80 6.44 12.48
CA VAL A 39 -7.97 5.32 12.02
C VAL A 39 -7.22 4.78 13.23
N ASP A 40 -7.39 3.48 13.47
CA ASP A 40 -6.83 2.79 14.63
C ASP A 40 -5.51 2.08 14.32
N GLY A 41 -5.25 1.84 13.03
CA GLY A 41 -4.02 1.24 12.56
C GLY A 41 -3.71 1.60 11.12
N VAL A 42 -2.42 1.64 10.78
CA VAL A 42 -1.93 1.89 9.43
C VAL A 42 -0.66 1.10 9.18
N PHE A 43 -0.55 0.51 7.99
CA PHE A 43 0.69 -0.05 7.50
C PHE A 43 1.52 1.03 6.82
N PHE A 44 2.71 1.25 7.33
CA PHE A 44 3.73 2.08 6.71
C PHE A 44 4.62 1.21 5.83
N ALA A 45 4.56 1.45 4.52
CA ALA A 45 5.35 0.75 3.53
C ALA A 45 6.77 1.31 3.47
N LEU A 46 7.74 0.44 3.62
CA LEU A 46 9.15 0.75 3.33
C LEU A 46 9.34 0.58 1.82
N TYR A 47 8.92 1.61 1.07
CA TYR A 47 8.93 1.61 -0.39
C TYR A 47 10.34 1.74 -0.97
N ILE A 48 10.72 0.83 -1.85
CA ILE A 48 12.02 0.80 -2.52
C ILE A 48 11.83 1.08 -4.01
N PRO A 49 12.37 2.19 -4.53
CA PRO A 49 12.24 2.53 -5.95
C PRO A 49 12.83 1.45 -6.87
N ALA A 50 12.14 1.14 -7.97
CA ALA A 50 12.57 0.12 -8.94
C ALA A 50 13.94 0.37 -9.58
N LYS A 51 14.44 1.62 -9.57
CA LYS A 51 15.82 1.92 -10.00
C LYS A 51 16.89 1.23 -9.14
N LEU A 52 16.53 0.72 -7.96
CA LEU A 52 17.40 -0.04 -7.06
C LEU A 52 17.30 -1.55 -7.24
N ASP A 53 16.44 -2.06 -8.13
CA ASP A 53 16.21 -3.50 -8.34
C ASP A 53 17.47 -4.28 -8.73
N LYS A 54 18.47 -3.59 -9.28
CA LYS A 54 19.75 -4.17 -9.71
C LYS A 54 20.88 -4.00 -8.70
N ASP A 55 20.61 -3.40 -7.54
CA ASP A 55 21.59 -3.17 -6.48
C ASP A 55 20.95 -3.51 -5.13
N PRO A 56 20.93 -4.80 -4.76
CA PRO A 56 20.26 -5.25 -3.53
C PRO A 56 20.86 -4.67 -2.25
N ASP A 57 22.17 -4.36 -2.25
CA ASP A 57 22.82 -3.75 -1.09
C ASP A 57 22.37 -2.30 -0.89
N LEU A 58 22.26 -1.53 -1.98
CA LEU A 58 21.76 -0.18 -1.93
C LEU A 58 20.24 -0.16 -1.62
N ALA A 59 19.49 -1.12 -2.15
CA ALA A 59 18.08 -1.32 -1.81
C ALA A 59 17.89 -1.61 -0.31
N LEU A 60 18.75 -2.45 0.28
CA LEU A 60 18.75 -2.75 1.71
C LEU A 60 19.07 -1.50 2.55
N GLN A 61 20.11 -0.76 2.20
CA GLN A 61 20.47 0.49 2.89
C GLN A 61 19.32 1.50 2.83
N TYR A 62 18.63 1.60 1.69
CA TYR A 62 17.50 2.49 1.54
C TYR A 62 16.32 2.07 2.41
N ALA A 63 15.98 0.78 2.46
CA ALA A 63 14.95 0.25 3.34
C ALA A 63 15.27 0.50 4.82
N GLN A 64 16.53 0.30 5.23
CA GLN A 64 16.98 0.58 6.60
C GLN A 64 16.86 2.06 6.97
N LYS A 65 17.13 2.96 6.01
CA LYS A 65 16.94 4.41 6.20
C LYS A 65 15.48 4.76 6.46
N LEU A 66 14.56 4.17 5.66
CA LEU A 66 13.11 4.36 5.86
C LEU A 66 12.65 3.84 7.22
N LEU A 67 13.10 2.63 7.59
CA LEU A 67 12.80 2.01 8.87
C LEU A 67 13.26 2.88 10.06
N LEU A 68 14.49 3.37 10.00
CA LEU A 68 15.05 4.22 11.06
C LEU A 68 14.23 5.52 11.21
N ALA A 69 13.97 6.22 10.11
CA ALA A 69 13.17 7.45 10.13
C ALA A 69 11.75 7.21 10.67
N THR A 70 11.15 6.07 10.32
CA THR A 70 9.83 5.67 10.85
C THR A 70 9.89 5.44 12.36
N LYS A 71 10.89 4.69 12.84
CA LYS A 71 11.07 4.45 14.28
C LYS A 71 11.29 5.74 15.07
N GLU A 72 12.13 6.63 14.56
CA GLU A 72 12.39 7.93 15.19
C GLU A 72 11.11 8.79 15.26
N SER A 73 10.34 8.82 14.17
CA SER A 73 9.10 9.61 14.11
C SER A 73 8.01 9.07 15.04
N VAL A 74 7.82 7.74 15.08
CA VAL A 74 6.88 7.09 16.00
C VAL A 74 7.32 7.29 17.46
N SER A 75 8.62 7.20 17.75
CA SER A 75 9.16 7.40 19.10
C SER A 75 8.89 8.81 19.65
N LYS A 76 8.94 9.83 18.79
CA LYS A 76 8.58 11.23 19.18
C LYS A 76 7.11 11.38 19.60
N LEU A 77 6.24 10.48 19.12
CA LEU A 77 4.80 10.46 19.38
C LEU A 77 4.36 9.23 20.19
N SER A 78 5.23 8.67 21.02
CA SER A 78 5.02 7.40 21.75
C SER A 78 3.82 7.38 22.69
N GLU A 79 3.31 8.54 23.10
CA GLU A 79 2.05 8.64 23.83
C GLU A 79 0.82 8.33 22.96
N ASN A 80 0.96 8.46 21.63
CA ASN A 80 -0.12 8.40 20.66
C ASN A 80 0.04 7.28 19.64
N LEU A 81 1.26 6.99 19.23
CA LEU A 81 1.60 5.99 18.21
C LEU A 81 2.45 4.87 18.82
N ILE A 82 2.18 3.64 18.42
CA ILE A 82 2.94 2.48 18.89
C ILE A 82 2.98 1.39 17.80
N PHE A 83 4.10 0.70 17.68
CA PHE A 83 4.19 -0.42 16.74
C PHE A 83 3.31 -1.61 17.16
N ALA A 84 2.76 -2.27 16.15
CA ALA A 84 2.02 -3.53 16.29
C ALA A 84 2.47 -4.53 15.23
N THR A 85 2.33 -5.80 15.52
CA THR A 85 2.75 -6.89 14.61
C THR A 85 1.65 -7.93 14.38
N ASP A 86 0.52 -7.79 15.09
CA ASP A 86 -0.63 -8.71 15.05
C ASP A 86 -1.91 -8.00 15.49
N SER A 87 -3.03 -8.67 15.27
CA SER A 87 -4.36 -8.14 15.59
C SER A 87 -4.60 -7.93 17.10
N THR A 88 -3.98 -8.77 17.94
CA THR A 88 -4.14 -8.70 19.39
C THR A 88 -3.47 -7.45 19.95
N SER A 89 -2.22 -7.20 19.58
CA SER A 89 -1.48 -6.00 19.97
C SER A 89 -2.19 -4.73 19.48
N ALA A 90 -2.69 -4.74 18.24
CA ALA A 90 -3.43 -3.60 17.69
C ALA A 90 -4.71 -3.27 18.46
N ARG A 91 -5.52 -4.28 18.78
CA ARG A 91 -6.74 -4.09 19.59
C ARG A 91 -6.45 -3.59 21.00
N LYS A 92 -5.35 -4.06 21.60
CA LYS A 92 -4.87 -3.54 22.88
C LYS A 92 -4.46 -2.07 22.76
N ASN A 93 -3.69 -1.71 21.73
CA ASN A 93 -3.26 -0.33 21.50
C ASN A 93 -4.45 0.63 21.37
N LYS A 94 -5.49 0.22 20.61
CA LYS A 94 -6.74 0.96 20.51
C LYS A 94 -7.42 1.14 21.85
N ALA A 95 -7.48 0.10 22.68
CA ALA A 95 -8.06 0.19 24.02
C ALA A 95 -7.27 1.16 24.93
N ASP A 96 -5.96 1.27 24.71
CA ASP A 96 -5.06 2.22 25.38
C ASP A 96 -5.10 3.64 24.74
N GLY A 97 -5.97 3.87 23.74
CA GLY A 97 -6.15 5.17 23.07
C GLY A 97 -5.05 5.51 22.06
N LYS A 98 -4.26 4.53 21.62
CA LYS A 98 -3.14 4.69 20.70
C LYS A 98 -3.47 4.16 19.30
N VAL A 99 -2.84 4.76 18.27
CA VAL A 99 -2.88 4.26 16.89
C VAL A 99 -1.74 3.27 16.68
N SER A 100 -2.04 2.14 16.05
CA SER A 100 -1.08 1.09 15.73
C SER A 100 -0.36 1.37 14.41
N ILE A 101 0.97 1.34 14.43
CA ILE A 101 1.80 1.41 13.24
C ILE A 101 2.32 0.00 12.94
N PHE A 102 1.96 -0.51 11.78
CA PHE A 102 2.49 -1.75 11.22
C PHE A 102 3.53 -1.42 10.14
N LEU A 103 4.37 -2.39 9.79
CA LEU A 103 5.39 -2.22 8.75
C LEU A 103 5.19 -3.24 7.63
N GLY A 104 5.28 -2.75 6.39
CA GLY A 104 5.42 -3.55 5.18
C GLY A 104 6.74 -3.21 4.47
N LEU A 105 7.27 -4.15 3.69
CA LEU A 105 8.36 -3.91 2.75
C LEU A 105 7.75 -3.89 1.36
N GLU A 106 7.78 -2.75 0.69
CA GLU A 106 7.29 -2.64 -0.68
C GLU A 106 8.45 -2.66 -1.67
N ASN A 107 8.45 -3.67 -2.52
CA ASN A 107 9.50 -4.14 -3.39
C ASN A 107 10.55 -5.00 -2.67
N GLY A 108 10.58 -6.29 -3.03
CA GLY A 108 11.52 -7.28 -2.49
C GLY A 108 12.98 -7.13 -2.99
N ALA A 109 13.35 -6.00 -3.60
CA ALA A 109 14.68 -5.76 -4.15
C ALA A 109 15.86 -5.99 -3.17
N PRO A 110 15.74 -5.79 -1.83
CA PRO A 110 16.79 -6.17 -0.88
C PRO A 110 17.07 -7.66 -0.79
N LEU A 111 16.15 -8.49 -1.28
CA LEU A 111 16.28 -9.96 -1.26
C LEU A 111 16.84 -10.42 -2.61
N SER A 112 18.09 -10.91 -2.59
CA SER A 112 18.79 -11.35 -3.80
C SER A 112 19.53 -12.65 -3.52
N PRO A 113 19.62 -13.57 -4.51
CA PRO A 113 20.45 -14.77 -4.38
C PRO A 113 21.94 -14.45 -4.19
N GLU A 114 22.35 -13.19 -4.45
CA GLU A 114 23.73 -12.74 -4.33
C GLU A 114 24.11 -12.29 -2.88
N ASN A 115 23.11 -12.17 -1.98
CA ASN A 115 23.33 -11.78 -0.59
C ASN A 115 22.75 -12.79 0.41
N ASP A 116 22.91 -12.56 1.71
CA ASP A 116 22.28 -13.37 2.77
C ASP A 116 20.80 -12.97 2.95
N TRP A 117 20.02 -13.16 1.91
CA TRP A 117 18.61 -12.75 1.86
C TRP A 117 17.74 -13.37 2.96
N LYS A 118 18.07 -14.60 3.43
CA LYS A 118 17.31 -15.22 4.53
C LYS A 118 17.52 -14.46 5.83
N LYS A 119 18.77 -14.04 6.09
CA LYS A 119 19.07 -13.18 7.22
C LYS A 119 18.40 -11.83 7.07
N THR A 120 18.48 -11.22 5.89
CA THR A 120 17.82 -9.93 5.60
C THR A 120 16.31 -10.00 5.84
N LEU A 121 15.64 -11.05 5.37
CA LEU A 121 14.20 -11.24 5.59
C LEU A 121 13.87 -11.47 7.06
N LEU A 122 14.68 -12.26 7.78
CA LEU A 122 14.53 -12.48 9.22
C LEU A 122 14.75 -11.19 10.02
N ASP A 123 15.74 -10.37 9.64
CA ASP A 123 15.99 -9.08 10.28
C ASP A 123 14.76 -8.15 10.10
N PHE A 124 14.19 -8.04 8.91
CA PHE A 124 12.94 -7.28 8.69
C PHE A 124 11.77 -7.83 9.51
N TYR A 125 11.62 -9.15 9.59
CA TYR A 125 10.59 -9.76 10.44
C TYR A 125 10.76 -9.38 11.92
N ASN A 126 11.98 -9.44 12.44
CA ASN A 126 12.31 -9.07 13.82
C ASN A 126 12.08 -7.57 14.08
N GLU A 127 12.24 -6.73 13.06
CA GLU A 127 11.95 -5.29 13.09
C GLU A 127 10.45 -4.99 12.98
N GLY A 128 9.60 -6.00 12.77
CA GLY A 128 8.13 -5.85 12.75
C GLY A 128 7.50 -5.82 11.37
N VAL A 129 8.25 -6.03 10.29
CA VAL A 129 7.68 -6.16 8.94
C VAL A 129 6.77 -7.38 8.87
N ARG A 130 5.55 -7.23 8.35
CA ARG A 130 4.54 -8.28 8.29
C ARG A 130 4.03 -8.61 6.90
N TYR A 131 4.35 -7.82 5.88
CA TYR A 131 4.21 -8.23 4.49
C TYR A 131 5.41 -7.80 3.66
N VAL A 132 5.62 -8.47 2.53
CA VAL A 132 6.55 -8.05 1.48
C VAL A 132 5.81 -8.07 0.15
N THR A 133 5.75 -6.90 -0.52
CA THR A 133 5.35 -6.78 -1.92
C THR A 133 6.52 -7.24 -2.78
N LEU A 134 6.30 -8.26 -3.62
CA LEU A 134 7.40 -8.99 -4.26
C LEU A 134 8.22 -8.14 -5.23
N CYS A 135 7.59 -7.24 -5.98
CA CYS A 135 8.24 -6.24 -6.84
C CYS A 135 7.44 -4.94 -6.85
N HIS A 136 7.95 -3.89 -7.48
CA HIS A 136 7.20 -2.67 -7.75
C HIS A 136 7.02 -2.48 -9.27
N THR A 137 7.48 -1.39 -9.87
CA THR A 137 7.32 -1.12 -11.31
C THR A 137 8.39 -1.77 -12.19
N GLY A 138 9.39 -2.40 -11.60
CA GLY A 138 10.46 -3.13 -12.29
C GLY A 138 10.38 -4.65 -12.09
N ASN A 139 10.85 -5.41 -13.08
CA ASN A 139 11.14 -6.82 -12.89
C ASN A 139 12.41 -6.95 -12.03
N ASN A 140 12.32 -7.70 -10.92
CA ASN A 140 13.46 -7.91 -10.01
C ASN A 140 13.89 -9.38 -9.97
N GLU A 141 14.70 -9.79 -8.99
CA GLU A 141 15.14 -11.18 -8.85
C GLU A 141 14.02 -12.14 -8.44
N ILE A 142 12.88 -11.63 -7.91
CA ILE A 142 11.78 -12.45 -7.40
C ILE A 142 10.76 -12.73 -8.48
N CYS A 143 10.27 -11.71 -9.21
CA CYS A 143 9.19 -11.87 -10.17
C CYS A 143 9.11 -10.75 -11.21
N ASP A 144 8.23 -10.94 -12.18
CA ASP A 144 7.86 -9.92 -13.16
C ASP A 144 6.79 -8.99 -12.62
N SER A 145 6.94 -7.69 -12.93
CA SER A 145 6.00 -6.62 -12.61
C SER A 145 4.91 -6.49 -13.68
N CYS A 146 3.70 -6.12 -13.27
CA CYS A 146 2.61 -5.77 -14.18
C CYS A 146 2.85 -4.47 -14.98
N ALA A 147 3.82 -3.66 -14.57
CA ALA A 147 4.20 -2.41 -15.24
C ALA A 147 5.19 -2.61 -16.40
N GLN A 148 5.74 -3.81 -16.56
CA GLN A 148 6.69 -4.13 -17.61
C GLN A 148 6.02 -4.86 -18.75
N THR A 149 6.39 -4.50 -20.00
CA THR A 149 5.94 -5.18 -21.22
C THR A 149 6.81 -6.41 -21.53
N ASP A 150 8.07 -6.36 -21.09
CA ASP A 150 9.03 -7.45 -21.28
C ASP A 150 9.09 -8.33 -20.04
N SER A 151 8.79 -9.61 -20.21
CA SER A 151 8.90 -10.60 -19.16
C SER A 151 10.35 -11.05 -19.00
N ARG A 152 10.84 -11.10 -17.74
CA ARG A 152 12.15 -11.68 -17.42
C ARG A 152 12.03 -13.16 -17.04
N TRP A 153 10.98 -13.50 -16.30
CA TRP A 153 10.79 -14.84 -15.71
C TRP A 153 9.56 -15.56 -16.25
N ASN A 154 8.73 -14.84 -17.00
CA ASN A 154 7.39 -15.29 -17.39
C ASN A 154 6.52 -15.65 -16.17
N GLY A 155 6.64 -14.83 -15.13
CA GLY A 155 5.95 -14.97 -13.85
C GLY A 155 6.89 -14.86 -12.64
N LEU A 156 6.93 -15.90 -11.84
CA LEU A 156 7.77 -16.01 -10.63
C LEU A 156 9.09 -16.72 -10.97
N SER A 157 10.21 -16.15 -10.52
CA SER A 157 11.52 -16.78 -10.69
C SER A 157 11.68 -18.04 -9.80
N PRO A 158 12.64 -18.93 -10.09
CA PRO A 158 13.00 -20.01 -9.15
C PRO A 158 13.39 -19.48 -7.76
N PHE A 159 14.13 -18.37 -7.70
CA PHE A 159 14.49 -17.71 -6.46
C PHE A 159 13.26 -17.15 -5.74
N GLY A 160 12.31 -16.56 -6.46
CA GLY A 160 11.04 -16.07 -5.89
C GLY A 160 10.25 -17.16 -5.17
N ARG A 161 10.26 -18.40 -5.67
CA ARG A 161 9.63 -19.55 -4.99
C ARG A 161 10.30 -19.84 -3.63
N GLU A 162 11.63 -19.72 -3.53
CA GLU A 162 12.36 -19.89 -2.27
C GLU A 162 12.01 -18.76 -1.28
N VAL A 163 11.91 -17.50 -1.77
CA VAL A 163 11.51 -16.34 -0.96
C VAL A 163 10.12 -16.54 -0.37
N ILE A 164 9.13 -16.95 -1.19
CA ILE A 164 7.77 -17.23 -0.72
C ILE A 164 7.74 -18.34 0.33
N ALA A 165 8.49 -19.42 0.12
CA ALA A 165 8.57 -20.50 1.10
C ALA A 165 9.09 -20.00 2.46
N GLU A 166 10.11 -19.15 2.45
CA GLU A 166 10.66 -18.57 3.68
C GLU A 166 9.72 -17.55 4.32
N MET A 167 9.03 -16.71 3.53
CA MET A 167 7.98 -15.81 4.03
C MET A 167 6.87 -16.61 4.74
N ASN A 168 6.40 -17.69 4.12
CA ASN A 168 5.39 -18.58 4.72
C ASN A 168 5.89 -19.20 6.03
N ARG A 169 7.16 -19.60 6.11
CA ARG A 169 7.80 -20.15 7.32
C ARG A 169 7.85 -19.14 8.47
N LEU A 170 8.18 -17.88 8.15
CA LEU A 170 8.27 -16.79 9.13
C LEU A 170 6.90 -16.22 9.52
N GLY A 171 5.85 -16.44 8.70
CA GLY A 171 4.55 -15.81 8.90
C GLY A 171 4.49 -14.38 8.35
N ILE A 172 5.33 -14.05 7.36
CA ILE A 172 5.25 -12.81 6.60
C ILE A 172 4.23 -13.01 5.47
N LEU A 173 3.28 -12.09 5.32
CA LEU A 173 2.30 -12.13 4.24
C LEU A 173 2.97 -11.86 2.88
N VAL A 174 2.62 -12.66 1.89
CA VAL A 174 3.00 -12.41 0.50
C VAL A 174 2.01 -11.41 -0.09
N ASP A 175 2.51 -10.23 -0.46
CA ASP A 175 1.70 -9.21 -1.13
C ASP A 175 1.88 -9.31 -2.64
N VAL A 176 0.75 -9.49 -3.33
CA VAL A 176 0.67 -9.66 -4.78
C VAL A 176 0.32 -8.37 -5.53
N SER A 177 0.28 -7.23 -4.84
CA SER A 177 0.21 -5.93 -5.51
C SER A 177 1.45 -5.75 -6.40
N HIS A 178 1.31 -5.09 -7.55
CA HIS A 178 2.36 -4.82 -8.54
C HIS A 178 2.86 -5.99 -9.41
N ILE A 179 2.65 -7.24 -9.01
CA ILE A 179 3.17 -8.38 -9.79
C ILE A 179 2.37 -8.59 -11.09
N SER A 180 2.99 -9.23 -12.08
CA SER A 180 2.31 -9.60 -13.32
C SER A 180 1.22 -10.66 -13.07
N ASP A 181 0.25 -10.76 -14.00
CA ASP A 181 -0.81 -11.77 -13.93
C ASP A 181 -0.22 -13.20 -13.87
N ALA A 182 0.86 -13.47 -14.61
CA ALA A 182 1.54 -14.76 -14.57
C ALA A 182 2.17 -15.02 -13.20
N ALA A 183 2.88 -14.03 -12.64
CA ALA A 183 3.46 -14.14 -11.31
C ALA A 183 2.40 -14.35 -10.22
N PHE A 184 1.22 -13.73 -10.36
CA PHE A 184 0.12 -13.92 -9.43
C PHE A 184 -0.32 -15.39 -9.34
N TYR A 185 -0.53 -16.07 -10.48
CA TYR A 185 -0.93 -17.48 -10.47
C TYR A 185 0.18 -18.39 -9.94
N ASP A 186 1.44 -18.11 -10.28
CA ASP A 186 2.60 -18.83 -9.73
C ASP A 186 2.69 -18.70 -8.21
N VAL A 187 2.43 -17.49 -7.66
CA VAL A 187 2.39 -17.25 -6.21
C VAL A 187 1.28 -18.08 -5.57
N LEU A 188 0.08 -18.09 -6.14
CA LEU A 188 -1.03 -18.89 -5.61
C LEU A 188 -0.75 -20.40 -5.65
N GLU A 189 0.04 -20.87 -6.64
CA GLU A 189 0.44 -22.27 -6.71
C GLU A 189 1.40 -22.65 -5.58
N CYS A 190 2.41 -21.80 -5.28
CA CYS A 190 3.49 -22.16 -4.37
C CYS A 190 3.26 -21.68 -2.93
N SER A 191 2.43 -20.66 -2.67
CA SER A 191 2.17 -20.21 -1.31
C SER A 191 1.30 -21.20 -0.53
N THR A 192 1.74 -21.57 0.66
CA THR A 192 1.01 -22.44 1.60
C THR A 192 0.13 -21.65 2.57
N LYS A 193 0.19 -20.33 2.54
CA LYS A 193 -0.59 -19.41 3.36
C LYS A 193 -1.45 -18.51 2.46
N PRO A 194 -2.55 -17.96 2.98
CA PRO A 194 -3.27 -16.90 2.26
C PRO A 194 -2.35 -15.76 1.87
N VAL A 195 -2.55 -15.21 0.66
CA VAL A 195 -1.84 -14.05 0.15
C VAL A 195 -2.74 -12.82 0.17
N VAL A 196 -2.16 -11.64 0.09
CA VAL A 196 -2.90 -10.38 0.10
C VAL A 196 -2.53 -9.55 -1.12
N ALA A 197 -3.48 -8.74 -1.62
CA ALA A 197 -3.18 -7.59 -2.46
C ALA A 197 -3.41 -6.35 -1.58
N THR A 198 -2.34 -5.76 -1.05
CA THR A 198 -2.43 -4.70 -0.03
C THR A 198 -3.00 -3.39 -0.57
N HIS A 199 -2.92 -3.16 -1.90
CA HIS A 199 -3.40 -1.95 -2.57
C HIS A 199 -3.63 -2.20 -4.06
N SER A 200 -4.76 -2.82 -4.44
CA SER A 200 -5.16 -3.11 -5.82
C SER A 200 -6.65 -2.82 -6.02
N CYS A 201 -7.11 -2.73 -7.29
CA CYS A 201 -8.51 -2.50 -7.62
C CYS A 201 -9.06 -3.59 -8.56
N CYS A 202 -10.29 -3.42 -9.07
CA CYS A 202 -10.96 -4.37 -9.96
C CYS A 202 -10.76 -3.96 -11.42
N ARG A 203 -10.14 -4.82 -12.24
CA ARG A 203 -9.88 -4.56 -13.67
C ARG A 203 -11.16 -4.44 -14.47
N ALA A 204 -12.23 -5.12 -14.07
CA ALA A 204 -13.53 -5.01 -14.72
C ALA A 204 -14.16 -3.61 -14.64
N LEU A 205 -13.81 -2.81 -13.61
CA LEU A 205 -14.31 -1.45 -13.45
C LEU A 205 -13.34 -0.41 -14.02
N ALA A 206 -12.04 -0.68 -13.93
CA ALA A 206 -11.01 0.18 -14.51
C ALA A 206 -9.92 -0.70 -15.13
N ASP A 207 -9.88 -0.73 -16.46
CA ASP A 207 -8.93 -1.55 -17.23
C ASP A 207 -7.52 -0.98 -17.11
N HIS A 208 -6.80 -1.50 -16.10
CA HIS A 208 -5.43 -1.12 -15.80
C HIS A 208 -4.64 -2.37 -15.35
N PRO A 209 -3.38 -2.56 -15.78
CA PRO A 209 -2.60 -3.77 -15.43
C PRO A 209 -2.35 -3.92 -13.92
N ARG A 210 -2.38 -2.83 -13.13
CA ARG A 210 -2.31 -2.86 -11.66
C ARG A 210 -3.53 -3.46 -11.00
N ASN A 211 -4.65 -3.55 -11.71
CA ASN A 211 -5.92 -4.05 -11.18
C ASN A 211 -6.06 -5.56 -11.42
N MET A 212 -6.72 -6.24 -10.50
CA MET A 212 -6.97 -7.68 -10.57
C MET A 212 -8.18 -7.98 -11.46
N THR A 213 -8.07 -9.01 -12.30
CA THR A 213 -9.23 -9.55 -13.03
C THR A 213 -10.19 -10.25 -12.09
N ASP A 214 -11.44 -10.44 -12.50
CA ASP A 214 -12.45 -11.19 -11.73
C ASP A 214 -11.97 -12.61 -11.40
N ASP A 215 -11.26 -13.25 -12.33
CA ASP A 215 -10.71 -14.59 -12.10
C ASP A 215 -9.56 -14.57 -11.08
N MET A 216 -8.72 -13.55 -11.09
CA MET A 216 -7.69 -13.37 -10.05
C MET A 216 -8.33 -13.15 -8.67
N ILE A 217 -9.39 -12.32 -8.59
CA ILE A 217 -10.12 -12.09 -7.33
C ILE A 217 -10.74 -13.39 -6.81
N ARG A 218 -11.38 -14.18 -7.66
CA ARG A 218 -11.92 -15.50 -7.28
C ARG A 218 -10.83 -16.46 -6.83
N ALA A 219 -9.69 -16.49 -7.53
CA ALA A 219 -8.57 -17.33 -7.20
C ALA A 219 -7.93 -16.94 -5.85
N LEU A 220 -7.74 -15.62 -5.61
CA LEU A 220 -7.28 -15.07 -4.33
C LEU A 220 -8.21 -15.51 -3.17
N ALA A 221 -9.50 -15.28 -3.33
CA ALA A 221 -10.51 -15.62 -2.33
C ALA A 221 -10.56 -17.13 -2.04
N SER A 222 -10.44 -17.98 -3.08
CA SER A 222 -10.44 -19.45 -2.92
C SER A 222 -9.28 -19.96 -2.05
N LYS A 223 -8.19 -19.19 -1.96
CA LYS A 223 -7.03 -19.45 -1.08
C LYS A 223 -7.14 -18.74 0.27
N GLY A 224 -8.29 -18.13 0.58
CA GLY A 224 -8.51 -17.38 1.82
C GLY A 224 -7.85 -16.00 1.85
N GLY A 225 -7.36 -15.51 0.72
CA GLY A 225 -6.72 -14.19 0.59
C GLY A 225 -7.70 -13.02 0.64
N VAL A 226 -7.15 -11.80 0.61
CA VAL A 226 -7.90 -10.54 0.72
C VAL A 226 -7.31 -9.51 -0.26
N ILE A 227 -8.20 -8.82 -0.99
CA ILE A 227 -7.85 -7.63 -1.77
C ILE A 227 -8.19 -6.38 -0.97
N GLN A 228 -7.26 -5.42 -0.92
CA GLN A 228 -7.46 -4.11 -0.30
C GLN A 228 -7.56 -3.07 -1.41
N ILE A 229 -8.67 -2.33 -1.46
CA ILE A 229 -8.95 -1.40 -2.54
C ILE A 229 -8.05 -0.17 -2.42
N ASN A 230 -7.27 0.08 -3.48
CA ASN A 230 -6.42 1.26 -3.65
C ASN A 230 -7.25 2.50 -3.95
N PHE A 231 -6.79 3.68 -3.48
CA PHE A 231 -7.51 4.95 -3.68
C PHE A 231 -7.00 5.77 -4.85
N TYR A 232 -5.96 5.33 -5.56
CA TYR A 232 -5.46 6.07 -6.70
C TYR A 232 -6.51 6.17 -7.81
N PRO A 233 -6.94 7.40 -8.21
CA PRO A 233 -8.02 7.59 -9.18
C PRO A 233 -7.79 6.93 -10.52
N VAL A 234 -6.53 6.78 -10.94
CA VAL A 234 -6.13 6.09 -12.19
C VAL A 234 -6.50 4.60 -12.16
N PHE A 235 -6.53 3.99 -10.97
CA PHE A 235 -6.93 2.59 -10.79
C PHE A 235 -8.42 2.41 -10.52
N LEU A 236 -9.13 3.52 -10.24
CA LEU A 236 -10.57 3.50 -9.95
C LEU A 236 -11.42 3.83 -11.18
N ASP A 237 -10.90 4.61 -12.14
CA ASP A 237 -11.67 5.11 -13.30
C ASP A 237 -10.81 5.16 -14.57
N SER A 238 -11.12 4.28 -15.54
CA SER A 238 -10.43 4.24 -16.84
C SER A 238 -10.51 5.54 -17.62
N LYS A 239 -11.61 6.31 -17.46
CA LYS A 239 -11.74 7.61 -18.13
C LYS A 239 -10.76 8.61 -17.52
N PHE A 240 -10.67 8.67 -16.20
CA PHE A 240 -9.73 9.52 -15.51
C PHE A 240 -8.29 9.10 -15.82
N ALA A 241 -7.99 7.80 -15.86
CA ALA A 241 -6.68 7.27 -16.25
C ALA A 241 -6.24 7.79 -17.62
N LYS A 242 -7.17 7.78 -18.60
CA LYS A 242 -6.90 8.31 -19.94
C LYS A 242 -6.65 9.82 -19.91
N GLU A 243 -7.50 10.59 -19.23
CA GLU A 243 -7.37 12.04 -19.08
C GLU A 243 -6.04 12.42 -18.43
N MET A 244 -5.60 11.66 -17.42
CA MET A 244 -4.31 11.86 -16.72
C MET A 244 -3.12 11.56 -17.62
N ASN A 245 -3.12 10.44 -18.35
CA ASN A 245 -2.02 10.06 -19.24
C ASN A 245 -1.82 11.04 -20.41
N GLU A 246 -2.87 11.76 -20.80
CA GLU A 246 -2.85 12.78 -21.85
C GLU A 246 -2.58 14.20 -21.28
N SER A 247 -2.39 14.33 -19.96
CA SER A 247 -2.27 15.63 -19.29
C SER A 247 -0.83 16.15 -19.24
N GLU A 248 -0.59 17.37 -19.74
CA GLU A 248 0.67 18.08 -19.55
C GLU A 248 1.02 18.29 -18.05
N LEU A 249 -0.01 18.28 -17.18
CA LEU A 249 0.19 18.41 -15.74
C LEU A 249 0.87 17.17 -15.15
N MET A 250 0.60 15.95 -15.69
CA MET A 250 1.31 14.74 -15.28
C MET A 250 2.79 14.82 -15.61
N GLU A 251 3.14 15.16 -16.85
CA GLU A 251 4.54 15.31 -17.27
C GLU A 251 5.28 16.33 -16.40
N LYS A 252 4.66 17.50 -16.18
CA LYS A 252 5.17 18.53 -15.28
C LYS A 252 5.32 18.01 -13.84
N GLY A 253 4.33 17.25 -13.36
CA GLY A 253 4.30 16.65 -12.03
C GLY A 253 5.49 15.72 -11.82
N GLU A 254 5.73 14.78 -12.72
CA GLU A 254 6.85 13.83 -12.65
C GLU A 254 8.22 14.51 -12.56
N VAL A 255 8.41 15.60 -13.34
CA VAL A 255 9.65 16.38 -13.29
C VAL A 255 9.84 17.05 -11.92
N LEU A 256 8.80 17.75 -11.43
CA LEU A 256 8.90 18.51 -10.17
C LEU A 256 8.93 17.58 -8.95
N GLU A 257 8.24 16.47 -8.98
CA GLU A 257 8.36 15.42 -7.96
C GLU A 257 9.79 14.86 -7.91
N THR A 258 10.37 14.56 -9.07
CA THR A 258 11.76 14.10 -9.15
C THR A 258 12.74 15.11 -8.56
N GLU A 259 12.56 16.40 -8.82
CA GLU A 259 13.38 17.45 -8.24
C GLU A 259 13.20 17.59 -6.73
N TYR A 260 11.95 17.49 -6.25
CA TYR A 260 11.62 17.47 -4.82
C TYR A 260 12.25 16.27 -4.12
N ILE A 261 12.12 15.07 -4.69
CA ILE A 261 12.71 13.85 -4.12
C ILE A 261 14.24 13.95 -3.98
N ARG A 262 14.92 14.59 -4.94
CA ARG A 262 16.39 14.75 -4.91
C ARG A 262 16.86 15.72 -3.83
N ASP A 263 16.08 16.73 -3.50
CA ASP A 263 16.46 17.77 -2.54
C ASP A 263 15.21 18.32 -1.81
N PRO A 264 14.61 17.48 -0.93
CA PRO A 264 13.30 17.72 -0.33
C PRO A 264 13.31 18.85 0.71
N LEU A 265 14.47 19.25 1.20
CA LEU A 265 14.63 20.35 2.14
C LEU A 265 14.79 21.72 1.46
N ASN A 266 14.91 21.73 0.14
CA ASN A 266 14.97 22.97 -0.64
C ASN A 266 13.58 23.61 -0.69
N PRO A 267 13.40 24.82 -0.16
CA PRO A 267 12.09 25.46 -0.06
C PRO A 267 11.43 25.75 -1.42
N ASP A 268 12.24 26.07 -2.46
CA ASP A 268 11.70 26.37 -3.79
C ASP A 268 11.16 25.10 -4.47
N LYS A 269 11.89 23.98 -4.36
CA LYS A 269 11.45 22.69 -4.92
C LYS A 269 10.22 22.16 -4.19
N ARG A 270 10.22 22.26 -2.85
CA ARG A 270 9.07 21.90 -2.02
C ARG A 270 7.84 22.72 -2.38
N LYS A 271 7.99 24.02 -2.58
CA LYS A 271 6.91 24.92 -3.00
C LYS A 271 6.40 24.56 -4.39
N ALA A 272 7.31 24.35 -5.36
CA ALA A 272 6.94 24.00 -6.73
C ALA A 272 6.15 22.69 -6.79
N TRP A 273 6.56 21.67 -6.03
CA TRP A 273 5.83 20.42 -5.89
C TRP A 273 4.44 20.63 -5.26
N GLY A 274 4.35 21.37 -4.16
CA GLY A 274 3.08 21.72 -3.51
C GLY A 274 2.10 22.47 -4.43
N GLU A 275 2.61 23.34 -5.31
CA GLU A 275 1.80 24.04 -6.32
C GLU A 275 1.22 23.07 -7.36
N VAL A 276 1.97 22.04 -7.76
CA VAL A 276 1.46 20.98 -8.67
C VAL A 276 0.40 20.12 -7.98
N LEU A 277 0.64 19.71 -6.74
CA LEU A 277 -0.37 18.98 -5.96
C LEU A 277 -1.68 19.76 -5.87
N SER A 278 -1.60 21.07 -5.63
CA SER A 278 -2.77 21.97 -5.62
C SER A 278 -3.47 22.03 -6.98
N GLN A 279 -2.74 21.94 -8.10
CA GLN A 279 -3.34 21.90 -9.44
C GLN A 279 -4.05 20.55 -9.68
N PHE A 280 -3.48 19.42 -9.24
CA PHE A 280 -4.16 18.13 -9.26
C PHE A 280 -5.46 18.16 -8.45
N ASP A 281 -5.47 18.81 -7.29
CA ASP A 281 -6.68 18.94 -6.48
C ASP A 281 -7.80 19.76 -7.14
N GLN A 282 -7.44 20.67 -8.05
CA GLN A 282 -8.40 21.49 -8.82
C GLN A 282 -8.92 20.76 -10.06
N MET A 283 -8.33 19.65 -10.47
CA MET A 283 -8.84 18.85 -11.57
C MET A 283 -10.19 18.22 -11.22
N ARG A 284 -10.97 17.86 -12.26
CA ARG A 284 -12.14 17.02 -12.08
C ARG A 284 -11.67 15.60 -11.70
N ARG A 285 -11.63 15.31 -10.42
CA ARG A 285 -11.30 13.99 -9.89
C ARG A 285 -12.54 13.11 -9.75
N PRO A 286 -12.44 11.79 -9.92
CA PRO A 286 -13.54 10.89 -9.62
C PRO A 286 -13.90 10.96 -8.13
N SER A 287 -15.18 10.68 -7.84
CA SER A 287 -15.66 10.65 -6.45
C SER A 287 -15.08 9.46 -5.69
N TYR A 288 -14.84 9.63 -4.39
CA TYR A 288 -14.48 8.54 -3.47
C TYR A 288 -15.50 7.38 -3.46
N LYS A 289 -16.72 7.61 -3.93
CA LYS A 289 -17.75 6.56 -4.06
C LYS A 289 -17.33 5.44 -5.00
N LEU A 290 -16.39 5.69 -5.93
CA LEU A 290 -15.83 4.62 -6.76
C LEU A 290 -15.04 3.59 -5.92
N ILE A 291 -14.44 3.99 -4.79
CA ILE A 291 -13.83 3.02 -3.86
C ILE A 291 -14.89 2.02 -3.38
N ALA A 292 -16.06 2.53 -3.00
CA ALA A 292 -17.17 1.68 -2.59
C ALA A 292 -17.72 0.83 -3.75
N ASP A 293 -17.70 1.33 -5.00
CA ASP A 293 -18.11 0.55 -6.19
C ASP A 293 -17.16 -0.64 -6.40
N HIS A 294 -15.85 -0.45 -6.22
CA HIS A 294 -14.88 -1.55 -6.28
C HIS A 294 -15.06 -2.55 -5.13
N ILE A 295 -15.40 -2.09 -3.92
CA ILE A 295 -15.75 -2.97 -2.79
C ILE A 295 -17.00 -3.79 -3.13
N ASP A 296 -18.06 -3.16 -3.62
CA ASP A 296 -19.31 -3.84 -4.04
C ASP A 296 -19.04 -4.90 -5.10
N HIS A 297 -18.15 -4.59 -6.08
CA HIS A 297 -17.78 -5.54 -7.11
C HIS A 297 -17.14 -6.80 -6.53
N VAL A 298 -16.15 -6.64 -5.64
CA VAL A 298 -15.51 -7.78 -4.96
C VAL A 298 -16.53 -8.57 -4.14
N VAL A 299 -17.38 -7.86 -3.37
CA VAL A 299 -18.42 -8.51 -2.55
C VAL A 299 -19.38 -9.31 -3.42
N SER A 300 -19.77 -8.79 -4.60
CA SER A 300 -20.63 -9.51 -5.54
C SER A 300 -19.98 -10.77 -6.12
N LEU A 301 -18.66 -10.80 -6.27
CA LEU A 301 -17.92 -11.93 -6.84
C LEU A 301 -17.63 -13.04 -5.82
N VAL A 302 -17.23 -12.65 -4.60
CA VAL A 302 -16.61 -13.59 -3.63
C VAL A 302 -17.07 -13.40 -2.20
N GLY A 303 -17.97 -12.45 -1.95
CA GLY A 303 -18.47 -12.14 -0.61
C GLY A 303 -17.59 -11.15 0.16
N VAL A 304 -18.15 -10.62 1.26
CA VAL A 304 -17.55 -9.55 2.06
C VAL A 304 -16.28 -9.95 2.80
N ASP A 305 -16.00 -11.25 2.93
CA ASP A 305 -14.87 -11.78 3.71
C ASP A 305 -13.50 -11.61 3.02
N HIS A 306 -13.46 -11.06 1.80
CA HIS A 306 -12.26 -11.01 0.95
C HIS A 306 -11.87 -9.61 0.48
N VAL A 307 -12.44 -8.55 1.07
CA VAL A 307 -12.16 -7.16 0.69
C VAL A 307 -11.90 -6.27 1.90
N GLY A 308 -11.09 -5.24 1.70
CA GLY A 308 -10.82 -4.17 2.65
C GLY A 308 -10.27 -2.94 1.94
N VAL A 309 -9.45 -2.12 2.63
CA VAL A 309 -8.93 -0.86 2.11
C VAL A 309 -7.41 -0.73 2.33
N GLY A 310 -6.71 -0.24 1.31
CA GLY A 310 -5.30 0.08 1.33
C GLY A 310 -5.07 1.30 0.45
N SER A 311 -5.03 2.47 1.08
CA SER A 311 -5.22 3.75 0.41
C SER A 311 -4.13 4.13 -0.58
N ASP A 312 -2.91 3.69 -0.34
CA ASP A 312 -1.73 4.15 -1.08
C ASP A 312 -1.41 5.65 -0.83
N TYR A 313 -1.92 6.19 0.29
CA TYR A 313 -1.64 7.57 0.69
C TYR A 313 -0.14 7.81 0.85
N ASP A 314 0.28 9.00 0.48
CA ASP A 314 1.68 9.44 0.38
C ASP A 314 2.50 8.74 -0.75
N GLY A 315 1.94 7.71 -1.42
CA GLY A 315 2.46 7.09 -2.64
C GLY A 315 1.78 7.59 -3.91
N ILE A 316 0.64 8.28 -3.78
CA ILE A 316 -0.15 8.84 -4.89
C ILE A 316 -0.19 10.36 -4.82
N ALA A 317 -0.02 11.02 -5.95
CA ALA A 317 -0.07 12.49 -6.04
C ALA A 317 -1.51 13.04 -6.15
N VAL A 318 -2.46 12.20 -6.56
CA VAL A 318 -3.86 12.57 -6.78
C VAL A 318 -4.75 11.61 -6.01
N THR A 319 -5.73 12.16 -5.31
CA THR A 319 -6.71 11.40 -4.52
C THR A 319 -8.13 11.57 -5.08
N PRO A 320 -9.07 10.68 -4.81
CA PRO A 320 -10.47 10.87 -5.18
C PRO A 320 -11.07 12.09 -4.46
N SER A 321 -11.98 12.79 -5.14
CA SER A 321 -12.72 13.88 -4.51
C SER A 321 -13.55 13.37 -3.33
N GLY A 322 -13.36 13.98 -2.16
CA GLY A 322 -13.99 13.59 -0.90
C GLY A 322 -13.18 12.57 -0.08
N MET A 323 -11.98 12.21 -0.57
CA MET A 323 -11.02 11.35 0.13
C MET A 323 -9.60 11.93 -0.02
N GLU A 324 -9.48 13.22 0.25
CA GLU A 324 -8.26 14.00 0.05
C GLU A 324 -7.11 13.54 0.95
N ASP A 325 -7.42 13.02 2.12
CA ASP A 325 -6.44 12.47 3.06
C ASP A 325 -7.09 11.47 4.03
N ILE A 326 -6.30 10.85 4.89
CA ILE A 326 -6.74 9.79 5.79
C ILE A 326 -7.80 10.25 6.82
N SER A 327 -7.96 11.56 7.05
CA SER A 327 -8.99 12.11 7.94
C SER A 327 -10.41 11.89 7.40
N MET A 328 -10.53 11.63 6.10
CA MET A 328 -11.81 11.40 5.43
C MET A 328 -12.29 9.93 5.49
N MET A 329 -11.50 9.03 6.06
CA MET A 329 -11.82 7.59 6.11
C MET A 329 -13.25 7.28 6.62
N PRO A 330 -13.82 7.98 7.61
CA PRO A 330 -15.22 7.74 8.03
C PRO A 330 -16.26 7.87 6.90
N ARG A 331 -16.01 8.73 5.91
CA ARG A 331 -16.96 8.94 4.79
C ARG A 331 -17.15 7.68 3.97
N LEU A 332 -16.08 6.88 3.77
CA LEU A 332 -16.17 5.61 3.05
C LEU A 332 -17.07 4.63 3.79
N PHE A 333 -16.89 4.50 5.10
CA PHE A 333 -17.74 3.60 5.91
C PHE A 333 -19.18 4.08 6.02
N ASP A 334 -19.42 5.40 6.03
CA ASP A 334 -20.78 5.96 5.97
C ASP A 334 -21.42 5.68 4.60
N GLU A 335 -20.68 5.75 3.49
CA GLU A 335 -21.16 5.37 2.16
C GLU A 335 -21.51 3.88 2.12
N LEU A 336 -20.64 2.98 2.60
CA LEU A 336 -20.92 1.54 2.64
C LEU A 336 -22.17 1.24 3.51
N ARG A 337 -22.31 1.92 4.65
CA ARG A 337 -23.52 1.81 5.49
C ARG A 337 -24.77 2.24 4.72
N SER A 338 -24.70 3.34 3.94
CA SER A 338 -25.81 3.81 3.10
C SER A 338 -26.15 2.83 1.98
N ARG A 339 -25.22 1.99 1.54
CA ARG A 339 -25.41 0.89 0.57
C ARG A 339 -25.98 -0.39 1.19
N GLY A 340 -26.20 -0.42 2.51
CA GLY A 340 -26.82 -1.54 3.20
C GLY A 340 -25.87 -2.55 3.84
N TYR A 341 -24.57 -2.23 3.94
CA TYR A 341 -23.64 -3.05 4.69
C TYR A 341 -24.00 -3.03 6.19
N SER A 342 -24.07 -4.22 6.79
CA SER A 342 -24.27 -4.34 8.23
C SER A 342 -23.02 -3.89 9.03
N GLU A 343 -23.18 -3.58 10.32
CA GLU A 343 -22.02 -3.23 11.16
C GLU A 343 -20.99 -4.39 11.22
N SER A 344 -21.45 -5.64 11.10
CA SER A 344 -20.57 -6.81 10.99
C SER A 344 -19.77 -6.81 9.68
N ASP A 345 -20.41 -6.44 8.55
CA ASP A 345 -19.73 -6.34 7.26
C ASP A 345 -18.72 -5.20 7.25
N LEU A 346 -19.09 -4.05 7.83
CA LEU A 346 -18.20 -2.91 7.98
C LEU A 346 -16.97 -3.24 8.85
N GLU A 347 -17.13 -4.01 9.94
CA GLU A 347 -16.00 -4.49 10.75
C GLU A 347 -15.05 -5.38 9.94
N LYS A 348 -15.60 -6.24 9.07
CA LYS A 348 -14.81 -7.11 8.18
C LYS A 348 -14.00 -6.29 7.19
N VAL A 349 -14.65 -5.37 6.47
CA VAL A 349 -14.00 -4.48 5.48
C VAL A 349 -12.98 -3.56 6.15
N ALA A 350 -13.30 -3.04 7.33
CA ALA A 350 -12.44 -2.08 8.04
C ALA A 350 -11.10 -2.68 8.52
N SER A 351 -11.09 -3.94 8.92
CA SER A 351 -9.88 -4.62 9.39
C SER A 351 -10.02 -6.13 9.56
N GLY A 352 -11.23 -6.63 9.81
CA GLY A 352 -11.43 -8.02 10.20
C GLY A 352 -10.86 -9.01 9.19
N ASN A 353 -11.04 -8.73 7.89
CA ASN A 353 -10.54 -9.56 6.82
C ASN A 353 -9.00 -9.55 6.74
N PHE A 354 -8.37 -8.38 6.89
CA PHE A 354 -6.91 -8.30 6.90
C PHE A 354 -6.33 -8.95 8.15
N PHE A 355 -6.93 -8.72 9.32
CA PHE A 355 -6.48 -9.34 10.56
C PHE A 355 -6.62 -10.87 10.56
N ARG A 356 -7.61 -11.42 9.84
CA ARG A 356 -7.75 -12.87 9.68
C ARG A 356 -6.55 -13.50 8.98
N VAL A 357 -5.92 -12.81 8.04
CA VAL A 357 -4.75 -13.31 7.31
C VAL A 357 -3.44 -12.91 7.96
N LEU A 358 -3.43 -11.83 8.71
CA LEU A 358 -2.24 -11.36 9.45
C LEU A 358 -1.94 -12.25 10.68
N GLY A 359 -2.99 -12.75 11.36
CA GLY A 359 -2.88 -13.53 12.60
C GLY A 359 -3.13 -12.73 13.89
#